data_ef357b37e32a86a2d88560f9f78a7429
#
_entry.id   ef357b37e32a86a2d88560f9f78a7429
#
_cell.length_a   1.000
_cell.length_b   1.000
_cell.length_c   1.000
_cell.angle_alpha   90.00
_cell.angle_beta   90.00
_cell.angle_gamma   90.00
#
_symmetry.space_group_name_H-M   'P 1'
#
loop_
_entity.id
_entity.type
_entity.pdbx_description
1 polymer ?
#
loop_
_entity_poly.entity_id
_entity_poly.type
_entity_poly.pdbx_seq_one_letter_code
_entity_poly.pdbx_strand_id
1 'polypeptide(L)'
;MLDIDLHQYHTSISFRIKEGKRYLFDPIRKKELIVQPEELVRQSWIHYMSAEHKISYAALSVEKAVRVGEMNKRFDLIYNIKGAPEVLFEFKSFNVKITEKACRQVASYNLGLSVPYIIISNGIVHYAYRIDHNNKLITSLDNLDFLSRN
;
A
#
# COMPACT_ATOMS: atom_id res chain seq x y z
N MET A 1 2.26 13.95 -6.42
CA MET A 1 1.06 13.32 -5.83
C MET A 1 0.35 12.54 -6.90
N LEU A 2 -0.11 11.34 -6.58
CA LEU A 2 -0.86 10.52 -7.52
C LEU A 2 -2.31 10.98 -7.61
N ASP A 3 -2.86 11.02 -8.81
CA ASP A 3 -4.26 11.34 -9.06
C ASP A 3 -5.05 10.03 -9.19
N ILE A 4 -5.45 9.48 -8.06
CA ILE A 4 -6.20 8.22 -7.95
C ILE A 4 -7.38 8.45 -7.02
N ASP A 5 -8.59 8.13 -7.49
CA ASP A 5 -9.79 8.13 -6.65
C ASP A 5 -10.04 6.72 -6.09
N LEU A 6 -9.53 6.48 -4.90
CA LEU A 6 -9.72 5.19 -4.22
C LEU A 6 -11.15 4.99 -3.72
N HIS A 7 -11.91 6.07 -3.53
CA HIS A 7 -13.27 5.97 -3.00
C HIS A 7 -14.18 5.09 -3.88
N GLN A 8 -13.98 5.12 -5.19
CA GLN A 8 -14.77 4.29 -6.11
C GLN A 8 -14.63 2.79 -5.85
N TYR A 9 -13.53 2.35 -5.22
CA TYR A 9 -13.29 0.94 -4.90
C TYR A 9 -13.95 0.48 -3.62
N HIS A 10 -14.56 1.38 -2.84
CA HIS A 10 -15.35 1.00 -1.67
C HIS A 10 -16.52 0.07 -2.04
N THR A 11 -17.07 0.22 -3.24
CA THR A 11 -18.14 -0.67 -3.74
C THR A 11 -17.66 -2.11 -3.99
N SER A 12 -16.36 -2.31 -4.14
CA SER A 12 -15.75 -3.62 -4.32
C SER A 12 -15.50 -4.33 -2.99
N ILE A 13 -15.55 -3.61 -1.88
CA ILE A 13 -15.35 -4.18 -0.55
C ILE A 13 -16.66 -4.81 -0.09
N SER A 14 -16.59 -6.07 0.38
CA SER A 14 -17.75 -6.75 0.94
C SER A 14 -17.91 -6.39 2.42
N PHE A 15 -19.00 -5.73 2.77
CA PHE A 15 -19.29 -5.33 4.14
C PHE A 15 -20.40 -6.19 4.74
N ARG A 16 -20.34 -6.38 6.05
CA ARG A 16 -21.32 -7.09 6.83
C ARG A 16 -21.51 -6.43 8.19
N ILE A 17 -22.76 -6.41 8.68
CA ILE A 17 -23.07 -5.94 10.01
C ILE A 17 -23.38 -7.16 10.89
N LYS A 18 -22.71 -7.25 12.03
CA LYS A 18 -22.84 -8.30 13.03
C LYS A 18 -22.88 -7.67 14.40
N GLU A 19 -23.94 -7.92 15.18
CA GLU A 19 -24.06 -7.41 16.55
C GLU A 19 -23.81 -5.91 16.66
N GLY A 20 -24.32 -5.13 15.69
CA GLY A 20 -24.17 -3.68 15.65
C GLY A 20 -22.81 -3.18 15.19
N LYS A 21 -21.88 -4.06 14.82
CA LYS A 21 -20.54 -3.70 14.33
C LYS A 21 -20.39 -3.97 12.85
N ARG A 22 -19.62 -3.13 12.17
CA ARG A 22 -19.32 -3.30 10.74
C ARG A 22 -18.04 -4.10 10.56
N TYR A 23 -18.13 -5.09 9.68
CA TYR A 23 -17.01 -5.92 9.26
C TYR A 23 -16.82 -5.80 7.76
N LEU A 24 -15.60 -5.97 7.31
CA LEU A 24 -15.29 -6.12 5.90
C LEU A 24 -14.57 -7.45 5.68
N PHE A 25 -14.70 -7.99 4.46
CA PHE A 25 -13.99 -9.20 4.07
C PHE A 25 -12.67 -8.84 3.40
N ASP A 26 -11.57 -9.40 3.93
CA ASP A 26 -10.23 -9.27 3.34
C ASP A 26 -9.95 -10.46 2.42
N PRO A 27 -9.83 -10.26 1.10
CA PRO A 27 -9.61 -11.36 0.17
C PRO A 27 -8.21 -11.96 0.25
N ILE A 28 -7.25 -11.27 0.89
CA ILE A 28 -5.88 -11.77 1.07
C ILE A 28 -5.80 -12.67 2.29
N ARG A 29 -6.22 -12.16 3.46
CA ARG A 29 -6.24 -12.93 4.70
C ARG A 29 -7.42 -13.92 4.78
N LYS A 30 -8.40 -13.79 3.86
CA LYS A 30 -9.60 -14.63 3.75
C LYS A 30 -10.40 -14.69 5.05
N LYS A 31 -10.63 -13.53 5.66
CA LYS A 31 -11.39 -13.39 6.90
C LYS A 31 -12.10 -12.05 6.99
N GLU A 32 -13.12 -12.02 7.85
CA GLU A 32 -13.80 -10.78 8.19
C GLU A 32 -13.00 -10.04 9.26
N LEU A 33 -12.89 -8.72 9.09
CA LEU A 33 -12.19 -7.82 10.00
C LEU A 33 -13.12 -6.68 10.38
N ILE A 34 -13.01 -6.21 11.62
CA ILE A 34 -13.73 -5.01 12.03
C ILE A 34 -13.27 -3.82 11.18
N VAL A 35 -14.22 -3.00 10.73
CA VAL A 35 -13.91 -1.85 9.91
C VAL A 35 -13.18 -0.80 10.74
N GLN A 36 -11.94 -0.52 10.35
CA GLN A 36 -11.10 0.53 10.90
C GLN A 36 -10.66 1.45 9.75
N PRO A 37 -10.40 2.75 10.01
CA PRO A 37 -10.01 3.68 8.95
C PRO A 37 -8.80 3.22 8.13
N GLU A 38 -7.74 2.75 8.76
CA GLU A 38 -6.55 2.26 8.05
C GLU A 38 -6.83 0.98 7.26
N GLU A 39 -7.71 0.12 7.78
CA GLU A 39 -8.12 -1.09 7.06
C GLU A 39 -8.92 -0.76 5.80
N LEU A 40 -9.76 0.28 5.85
CA LEU A 40 -10.46 0.78 4.66
C LEU A 40 -9.47 1.27 3.59
N VAL A 41 -8.44 1.99 4.00
CA VAL A 41 -7.38 2.45 3.09
C VAL A 41 -6.69 1.25 2.44
N ARG A 42 -6.30 0.26 3.24
CA ARG A 42 -5.66 -0.96 2.75
C ARG A 42 -6.53 -1.69 1.74
N GLN A 43 -7.80 -1.92 2.09
CA GLN A 43 -8.72 -2.64 1.21
C GLN A 43 -8.99 -1.89 -0.10
N SER A 44 -9.09 -0.59 -0.04
CA SER A 44 -9.26 0.23 -1.25
C SER A 44 -8.07 0.07 -2.19
N TRP A 45 -6.85 0.06 -1.67
CA TRP A 45 -5.65 -0.19 -2.47
C TRP A 45 -5.61 -1.61 -3.04
N ILE A 46 -5.98 -2.62 -2.25
CA ILE A 46 -6.03 -4.02 -2.72
C ILE A 46 -6.95 -4.14 -3.93
N HIS A 47 -8.16 -3.59 -3.83
CA HIS A 47 -9.14 -3.66 -4.92
C HIS A 47 -8.73 -2.80 -6.12
N TYR A 48 -8.11 -1.63 -5.90
CA TYR A 48 -7.54 -0.81 -6.96
C TYR A 48 -6.46 -1.58 -7.73
N MET A 49 -5.50 -2.16 -7.03
CA MET A 49 -4.41 -2.92 -7.65
C MET A 49 -4.94 -4.09 -8.48
N SER A 50 -5.93 -4.80 -7.97
CA SER A 50 -6.55 -5.91 -8.67
C SER A 50 -7.34 -5.46 -9.90
N ALA A 51 -8.17 -4.43 -9.77
CA ALA A 51 -9.05 -3.97 -10.84
C ALA A 51 -8.29 -3.25 -11.97
N GLU A 52 -7.41 -2.33 -11.61
CA GLU A 52 -6.73 -1.46 -12.59
C GLU A 52 -5.46 -2.06 -13.16
N HIS A 53 -4.70 -2.79 -12.33
CA HIS A 53 -3.40 -3.32 -12.74
C HIS A 53 -3.39 -4.84 -12.89
N LYS A 54 -4.54 -5.49 -12.69
CA LYS A 54 -4.70 -6.96 -12.83
C LYS A 54 -3.75 -7.75 -11.94
N ILE A 55 -3.44 -7.20 -10.77
CA ILE A 55 -2.56 -7.85 -9.81
C ILE A 55 -3.35 -8.91 -9.05
N SER A 56 -2.81 -10.12 -9.01
CA SER A 56 -3.39 -11.23 -8.26
C SER A 56 -3.26 -11.00 -6.75
N TYR A 57 -4.28 -11.36 -6.00
CA TYR A 57 -4.21 -11.34 -4.53
C TYR A 57 -3.05 -12.17 -3.99
N ALA A 58 -2.68 -13.25 -4.68
CA ALA A 58 -1.56 -14.10 -4.29
C ALA A 58 -0.21 -13.37 -4.33
N ALA A 59 -0.10 -12.28 -5.10
CA ALA A 59 1.10 -11.44 -5.17
C ALA A 59 1.17 -10.39 -4.06
N LEU A 60 0.13 -10.26 -3.25
CA LEU A 60 0.03 -9.27 -2.18
C LEU A 60 0.21 -9.92 -0.81
N SER A 61 1.00 -9.28 0.05
CA SER A 61 1.21 -9.70 1.43
C SER A 61 0.79 -8.58 2.37
N VAL A 62 0.08 -8.94 3.43
CA VAL A 62 -0.45 -7.98 4.42
C VAL A 62 0.34 -8.12 5.70
N GLU A 63 0.74 -6.97 6.27
CA GLU A 63 1.43 -6.88 7.57
C GLU A 63 2.67 -7.76 7.68
N LYS A 64 3.42 -7.89 6.59
CA LYS A 64 4.61 -8.73 6.53
C LYS A 64 5.87 -7.90 6.86
N ALA A 65 6.78 -8.51 7.61
CA ALA A 65 8.08 -7.93 7.90
C ALA A 65 9.05 -8.12 6.73
N VAL A 66 9.82 -7.09 6.45
CA VAL A 66 10.96 -7.12 5.52
C VAL A 66 12.23 -6.84 6.31
N ARG A 67 13.24 -7.65 6.10
CA ARG A 67 14.52 -7.50 6.79
C ARG A 67 15.32 -6.33 6.21
N VAL A 68 15.77 -5.45 7.10
CA VAL A 68 16.63 -4.30 6.76
C VAL A 68 17.89 -4.40 7.62
N GLY A 69 18.99 -4.91 7.04
CA GLY A 69 20.17 -5.21 7.82
C GLY A 69 19.85 -6.21 8.92
N GLU A 70 20.03 -5.84 10.19
CA GLU A 70 19.68 -6.66 11.36
C GLU A 70 18.26 -6.40 11.89
N MET A 71 17.56 -5.41 11.31
CA MET A 71 16.21 -5.02 11.74
C MET A 71 15.14 -5.63 10.84
N ASN A 72 14.00 -5.99 11.44
CA ASN A 72 12.79 -6.34 10.70
C ASN A 72 11.87 -5.12 10.73
N LYS A 73 11.46 -4.64 9.55
CA LYS A 73 10.49 -3.57 9.41
C LYS A 73 9.19 -4.14 8.83
N ARG A 74 8.07 -3.84 9.47
CA ARG A 74 6.75 -4.30 9.07
C ARG A 74 6.09 -3.27 8.16
N PHE A 75 5.48 -3.75 7.08
CA PHE A 75 4.76 -2.91 6.13
C PHE A 75 3.29 -3.32 6.07
N ASP A 76 2.43 -2.36 5.78
CA ASP A 76 0.98 -2.57 5.76
C ASP A 76 0.54 -3.45 4.60
N LEU A 77 1.16 -3.27 3.45
CA LEU A 77 0.91 -4.06 2.25
C LEU A 77 2.19 -4.13 1.44
N ILE A 78 2.45 -5.27 0.81
CA ILE A 78 3.60 -5.49 -0.07
C ILE A 78 3.11 -6.13 -1.35
N TYR A 79 3.49 -5.56 -2.50
CA TYR A 79 3.35 -6.22 -3.78
C TYR A 79 4.65 -6.93 -4.12
N ASN A 80 4.55 -8.24 -4.37
CA ASN A 80 5.70 -9.10 -4.68
C ASN A 80 5.68 -9.50 -6.15
N ILE A 81 6.85 -9.51 -6.78
CA ILE A 81 7.06 -10.05 -8.12
C ILE A 81 8.06 -11.19 -7.99
N LYS A 82 7.68 -12.38 -8.45
CA LYS A 82 8.52 -13.60 -8.36
C LYS A 82 9.05 -13.83 -6.95
N GLY A 83 8.21 -13.60 -5.96
CA GLY A 83 8.53 -13.81 -4.56
C GLY A 83 9.38 -12.72 -3.90
N ALA A 84 9.74 -11.65 -4.61
CA ALA A 84 10.52 -10.54 -4.08
C ALA A 84 9.67 -9.28 -3.94
N PRO A 85 9.81 -8.50 -2.85
CA PRO A 85 9.09 -7.23 -2.70
C PRO A 85 9.47 -6.25 -3.81
N GLU A 86 8.44 -5.71 -4.48
CA GLU A 86 8.58 -4.71 -5.53
C GLU A 86 8.07 -3.35 -5.07
N VAL A 87 6.93 -3.33 -4.38
CA VAL A 87 6.32 -2.10 -3.87
C VAL A 87 5.96 -2.29 -2.41
N LEU A 88 6.39 -1.36 -1.59
CA LEU A 88 5.99 -1.28 -0.18
C LEU A 88 4.91 -0.22 -0.03
N PHE A 89 3.92 -0.50 0.81
CA PHE A 89 2.87 0.45 1.12
C PHE A 89 2.85 0.76 2.60
N GLU A 90 2.76 2.03 2.94
CA GLU A 90 2.47 2.50 4.30
C GLU A 90 1.18 3.30 4.27
N PHE A 91 0.23 2.93 5.12
CA PHE A 91 -1.08 3.54 5.19
C PHE A 91 -1.26 4.35 6.46
N LYS A 92 -1.98 5.43 6.33
CA LYS A 92 -2.51 6.22 7.44
C LYS A 92 -4.02 6.28 7.34
N SER A 93 -4.69 6.53 8.46
CA SER A 93 -6.11 6.80 8.45
C SER A 93 -6.41 8.02 7.58
N PHE A 94 -7.58 8.04 6.93
CA PHE A 94 -8.04 9.19 6.15
C PHE A 94 -8.21 10.46 7.02
N ASN A 95 -8.24 10.32 8.35
CA ASN A 95 -8.26 11.44 9.28
C ASN A 95 -6.88 12.05 9.53
N VAL A 96 -5.81 11.41 9.09
CA VAL A 96 -4.44 11.88 9.26
C VAL A 96 -4.00 12.61 8.01
N LYS A 97 -3.63 13.87 8.16
CA LYS A 97 -3.06 14.65 7.06
C LYS A 97 -1.64 14.17 6.76
N ILE A 98 -1.36 13.89 5.50
CA ILE A 98 -0.01 13.57 5.03
C ILE A 98 0.45 14.67 4.06
N THR A 99 1.75 14.95 4.08
CA THR A 99 2.38 15.95 3.21
C THR A 99 3.47 15.30 2.37
N GLU A 100 3.79 15.93 1.24
CA GLU A 100 4.88 15.46 0.37
C GLU A 100 6.21 15.38 1.13
N LYS A 101 6.51 16.39 1.93
CA LYS A 101 7.73 16.43 2.75
C LYS A 101 7.83 15.25 3.72
N ALA A 102 6.74 14.96 4.46
CA ALA A 102 6.70 13.86 5.41
C ALA A 102 6.83 12.50 4.71
N CYS A 103 6.15 12.34 3.57
CA CYS A 103 6.21 11.10 2.80
C CYS A 103 7.59 10.86 2.19
N ARG A 104 8.24 11.91 1.69
CA ARG A 104 9.63 11.81 1.19
C ARG A 104 10.59 11.40 2.32
N GLN A 105 10.37 11.89 3.53
CA GLN A 105 11.16 11.49 4.69
C GLN A 105 10.96 10.01 5.03
N VAL A 106 9.72 9.51 4.97
CA VAL A 106 9.45 8.07 5.14
C VAL A 106 10.17 7.27 4.06
N ALA A 107 10.11 7.70 2.81
CA ALA A 107 10.83 7.05 1.72
C ALA A 107 12.33 7.02 1.96
N SER A 108 12.91 8.10 2.51
CA SER A 108 14.35 8.17 2.79
C SER A 108 14.81 7.16 3.84
N TYR A 109 13.96 6.85 4.82
CA TYR A 109 14.26 5.80 5.80
C TYR A 109 14.34 4.40 5.19
N ASN A 110 13.80 4.22 3.99
CA ASN A 110 13.80 2.93 3.28
C ASN A 110 14.94 2.81 2.25
N LEU A 111 15.87 3.77 2.21
CA LEU A 111 17.03 3.71 1.32
C LEU A 111 17.92 2.48 1.56
N GLY A 112 17.90 1.90 2.76
CA GLY A 112 18.62 0.68 3.08
C GLY A 112 17.93 -0.61 2.64
N LEU A 113 16.68 -0.53 2.12
CA LEU A 113 15.92 -1.67 1.63
C LEU A 113 16.17 -1.87 0.13
N SER A 114 16.26 -3.12 -0.31
CA SER A 114 16.42 -3.46 -1.73
C SER A 114 15.08 -3.50 -2.48
N VAL A 115 14.13 -2.63 -2.11
CA VAL A 115 12.80 -2.57 -2.73
C VAL A 115 12.69 -1.27 -3.53
N PRO A 116 12.34 -1.36 -4.84
CA PRO A 116 12.46 -0.19 -5.70
C PRO A 116 11.37 0.88 -5.53
N TYR A 117 10.22 0.54 -4.97
CA TYR A 117 9.10 1.49 -4.88
C TYR A 117 8.46 1.51 -3.51
N ILE A 118 8.02 2.70 -3.08
CA ILE A 118 7.20 2.86 -1.89
C ILE A 118 6.04 3.80 -2.17
N ILE A 119 4.87 3.44 -1.66
CA ILE A 119 3.64 4.24 -1.73
C ILE A 119 3.19 4.54 -0.32
N ILE A 120 2.88 5.81 -0.04
CA ILE A 120 2.34 6.26 1.23
C ILE A 120 0.98 6.90 0.94
N SER A 121 -0.05 6.46 1.64
CA SER A 121 -1.43 6.89 1.38
C SER A 121 -2.25 6.96 2.65
N ASN A 122 -3.15 7.94 2.69
CA ASN A 122 -4.22 8.00 3.70
C ASN A 122 -5.60 7.68 3.11
N GLY A 123 -5.63 7.16 1.86
CA GLY A 123 -6.87 6.87 1.16
C GLY A 123 -7.44 8.03 0.34
N ILE A 124 -7.00 9.26 0.60
CA ILE A 124 -7.42 10.49 -0.09
C ILE A 124 -6.24 11.07 -0.88
N VAL A 125 -5.09 11.16 -0.23
CA VAL A 125 -3.84 11.69 -0.81
C VAL A 125 -2.82 10.55 -0.87
N HIS A 126 -2.11 10.47 -1.98
CA HIS A 126 -1.18 9.36 -2.25
C HIS A 126 0.11 9.89 -2.82
N TYR A 127 1.23 9.43 -2.28
CA TYR A 127 2.57 9.74 -2.78
C TYR A 127 3.30 8.45 -3.10
N ALA A 128 3.95 8.40 -4.25
CA ALA A 128 4.74 7.26 -4.68
C ALA A 128 6.16 7.70 -5.03
N TYR A 129 7.12 6.88 -4.67
CA TYR A 129 8.53 7.14 -4.88
C TYR A 129 9.23 5.92 -5.47
N ARG A 130 10.12 6.18 -6.41
CA ARG A 130 11.11 5.22 -6.84
C ARG A 130 12.37 5.43 -6.00
N ILE A 131 12.95 4.35 -5.50
CA ILE A 131 14.13 4.38 -4.66
C ILE A 131 15.28 3.73 -5.42
N ASP A 132 16.30 4.51 -5.72
CA ASP A 132 17.55 4.04 -6.30
C ASP A 132 18.56 3.83 -5.16
N HIS A 133 18.73 2.57 -4.77
CA HIS A 133 19.58 2.20 -3.63
C HIS A 133 21.07 2.41 -3.91
N ASN A 134 21.48 2.28 -5.18
CA ASN A 134 22.87 2.41 -5.57
C ASN A 134 23.35 3.87 -5.48
N ASN A 135 22.52 4.79 -5.98
CA ASN A 135 22.82 6.23 -6.00
C ASN A 135 22.21 6.98 -4.84
N LYS A 136 21.44 6.30 -3.98
CA LYS A 136 20.72 6.87 -2.83
C LYS A 136 19.81 8.03 -3.24
N LEU A 137 19.09 7.85 -4.34
CA LEU A 137 18.16 8.84 -4.88
C LEU A 137 16.71 8.41 -4.70
N ILE A 138 15.87 9.39 -4.38
CA ILE A 138 14.42 9.21 -4.26
C ILE A 138 13.75 10.11 -5.29
N THR A 139 12.96 9.50 -6.16
CA THR A 139 12.26 10.21 -7.24
C THR A 139 10.76 10.10 -7.03
N SER A 140 10.06 11.24 -6.97
CA SER A 140 8.60 11.28 -6.93
C SER A 140 8.02 10.76 -8.23
N LEU A 141 6.93 10.01 -8.14
CA LEU A 141 6.21 9.48 -9.28
C LEU A 141 4.84 10.16 -9.39
N ASP A 142 4.43 10.46 -10.62
CA ASP A 142 3.12 11.07 -10.91
C ASP A 142 2.06 10.06 -11.30
N ASN A 143 2.46 8.82 -11.59
CA ASN A 143 1.57 7.73 -11.98
C ASN A 143 2.15 6.39 -11.54
N LEU A 144 1.35 5.33 -11.70
CA LEU A 144 1.73 3.96 -11.37
C LEU A 144 1.85 3.07 -12.62
N ASP A 145 2.21 3.64 -13.75
CA ASP A 145 2.31 2.90 -15.02
C ASP A 145 3.30 1.73 -14.95
N PHE A 146 4.29 1.82 -14.09
CA PHE A 146 5.25 0.74 -13.87
C PHE A 146 4.58 -0.56 -13.39
N LEU A 147 3.43 -0.47 -12.69
CA LEU A 147 2.70 -1.66 -12.22
C LEU A 147 2.11 -2.48 -13.37
N SER A 148 1.77 -1.84 -14.47
CA SER A 148 1.14 -2.48 -15.63
C SER A 148 2.15 -3.14 -16.58
N ARG A 149 3.45 -3.06 -16.29
CA ARG A 149 4.52 -3.61 -17.13
C ARG A 149 4.92 -5.04 -16.76
N ASN A 150 4.30 -5.60 -15.76
CA ASN A 150 4.67 -6.91 -15.22
C ASN A 150 3.61 -7.99 -15.50
#